data_b00d7f65cbc064aaeecb9d9d6628f194
#
_entry.id   b00d7f65cbc064aaeecb9d9d6628f194
#
_cell.length_a   1.000
_cell.length_b   1.000
_cell.length_c   1.000
_cell.angle_alpha   90.00
_cell.angle_beta   90.00
_cell.angle_gamma   90.00
#
_symmetry.space_group_name_H-M   'P 1'
#
loop_
_entity.id
_entity.type
_entity.pdbx_description
1 polymer ?
#
loop_
_entity_poly.entity_id
_entity_poly.type
_entity_poly.pdbx_seq_one_letter_code
_entity_poly.pdbx_strand_id
1 'polypeptide(L)'
;MKKFILCVFALFLTFNVCFADELRLDKEAKYQKQVMQVGFRILNANQIEKRMTFYYINNKDVNAATAMSNKTICLYKGIIPFFDSDDELAAVLSHEIAHALDAHKGLWRRLTMAASSKSYEFKADKKGVDLMVNAGYNPVAMIVVLNKILGEQNWFERPTSHPIGSQRLITVYDYIYSKYPEYLVDNEYKNNLYYQNFLLTTKKERALVRQRHSNTVPVSNKK
;
A
#
# COMPACT_ATOMS: atom_id res chain seq x y z
N MET A 1 -47.77 33.17 -7.36
CA MET A 1 -46.70 32.62 -8.21
C MET A 1 -45.32 32.60 -7.53
N LYS A 2 -44.81 33.72 -6.99
CA LYS A 2 -43.45 33.74 -6.37
C LYS A 2 -43.24 32.72 -5.20
N LYS A 3 -44.26 32.53 -4.34
CA LYS A 3 -44.17 31.56 -3.20
C LYS A 3 -44.17 30.10 -3.68
N PHE A 4 -44.82 29.75 -4.78
CA PHE A 4 -44.85 28.42 -5.35
C PHE A 4 -43.53 28.07 -6.00
N ILE A 5 -42.89 29.01 -6.70
CA ILE A 5 -41.58 28.84 -7.31
C ILE A 5 -40.51 28.62 -6.23
N LEU A 6 -40.59 29.33 -5.11
CA LEU A 6 -39.65 29.18 -3.98
C LEU A 6 -39.73 27.79 -3.32
N CYS A 7 -40.95 27.25 -3.14
CA CYS A 7 -41.16 25.89 -2.61
C CYS A 7 -40.65 24.81 -3.56
N VAL A 8 -40.84 24.93 -4.88
CA VAL A 8 -40.35 23.98 -5.87
C VAL A 8 -38.82 24.00 -5.90
N PHE A 9 -38.19 25.19 -5.80
CA PHE A 9 -36.74 25.33 -5.78
C PHE A 9 -36.13 24.75 -4.50
N ALA A 10 -36.78 24.94 -3.33
CA ALA A 10 -36.36 24.35 -2.05
C ALA A 10 -36.48 22.81 -2.09
N LEU A 11 -37.54 22.26 -2.66
CA LEU A 11 -37.73 20.82 -2.83
C LEU A 11 -36.65 20.21 -3.74
N PHE A 12 -36.31 20.93 -4.83
CA PHE A 12 -35.26 20.48 -5.75
C PHE A 12 -33.86 20.50 -5.12
N LEU A 13 -33.58 21.48 -4.28
CA LEU A 13 -32.32 21.54 -3.53
C LEU A 13 -32.22 20.42 -2.49
N THR A 14 -33.29 20.16 -1.72
CA THR A 14 -33.29 19.07 -0.73
C THR A 14 -33.18 17.70 -1.36
N PHE A 15 -33.83 17.47 -2.52
CA PHE A 15 -33.74 16.22 -3.27
C PHE A 15 -32.34 15.98 -3.80
N ASN A 16 -31.67 17.01 -4.35
CA ASN A 16 -30.30 16.88 -4.84
C ASN A 16 -29.29 16.61 -3.71
N VAL A 17 -29.46 17.23 -2.53
CA VAL A 17 -28.61 16.98 -1.36
C VAL A 17 -28.79 15.55 -0.85
N CYS A 18 -30.04 15.09 -0.73
CA CYS A 18 -30.33 13.72 -0.29
C CYS A 18 -29.74 12.67 -1.25
N PHE A 19 -29.89 12.86 -2.55
CA PHE A 19 -29.34 11.95 -3.57
C PHE A 19 -27.81 11.96 -3.59
N ALA A 20 -27.18 13.12 -3.38
CA ALA A 20 -25.72 13.22 -3.28
C ALA A 20 -25.18 12.51 -2.03
N ASP A 21 -25.87 12.58 -0.92
CA ASP A 21 -25.49 11.88 0.33
C ASP A 21 -25.66 10.36 0.19
N GLU A 22 -26.71 9.88 -0.45
CA GLU A 22 -26.93 8.47 -0.74
C GLU A 22 -25.82 7.90 -1.64
N LEU A 23 -25.47 8.59 -2.73
CA LEU A 23 -24.37 8.22 -3.62
C LEU A 23 -23.01 8.23 -2.90
N ARG A 24 -22.82 9.12 -1.95
CA ARG A 24 -21.59 9.17 -1.14
C ARG A 24 -21.50 7.97 -0.20
N LEU A 25 -22.59 7.64 0.50
CA LEU A 25 -22.66 6.49 1.39
C LEU A 25 -22.42 5.17 0.65
N ASP A 26 -22.94 5.02 -0.56
CA ASP A 26 -22.69 3.85 -1.41
C ASP A 26 -21.22 3.70 -1.78
N LYS A 27 -20.55 4.81 -2.12
CA LYS A 27 -19.11 4.80 -2.43
C LYS A 27 -18.27 4.43 -1.20
N GLU A 28 -18.59 5.00 -0.05
CA GLU A 28 -17.87 4.71 1.19
C GLU A 28 -18.07 3.24 1.61
N ALA A 29 -19.28 2.70 1.51
CA ALA A 29 -19.57 1.31 1.75
C ALA A 29 -18.83 0.38 0.79
N LYS A 30 -18.72 0.76 -0.49
CA LYS A 30 -17.96 0.02 -1.49
C LYS A 30 -16.46 -0.05 -1.12
N TYR A 31 -15.85 1.09 -0.76
CA TYR A 31 -14.44 1.12 -0.34
C TYR A 31 -14.22 0.32 0.93
N GLN A 32 -15.10 0.46 1.93
CA GLN A 32 -15.02 -0.34 3.16
C GLN A 32 -15.06 -1.84 2.84
N LYS A 33 -15.96 -2.28 1.97
CA LYS A 33 -16.06 -3.67 1.54
C LYS A 33 -14.78 -4.15 0.84
N GLN A 34 -14.25 -3.36 -0.09
CA GLN A 34 -13.02 -3.68 -0.83
C GLN A 34 -11.81 -3.84 0.11
N VAL A 35 -11.62 -2.88 1.03
CA VAL A 35 -10.54 -2.90 2.03
C VAL A 35 -10.63 -4.15 2.91
N MET A 36 -11.84 -4.53 3.34
CA MET A 36 -12.06 -5.75 4.11
C MET A 36 -11.78 -7.02 3.29
N GLN A 37 -12.27 -7.08 2.06
CA GLN A 37 -12.08 -8.25 1.18
C GLN A 37 -10.59 -8.51 0.92
N VAL A 38 -9.83 -7.47 0.52
CA VAL A 38 -8.39 -7.58 0.28
C VAL A 38 -7.65 -7.92 1.56
N GLY A 39 -7.94 -7.22 2.66
CA GLY A 39 -7.30 -7.45 3.95
C GLY A 39 -7.51 -8.87 4.48
N PHE A 40 -8.74 -9.38 4.48
CA PHE A 40 -9.04 -10.74 4.93
C PHE A 40 -8.46 -11.80 3.99
N ARG A 41 -8.42 -11.57 2.67
CA ARG A 41 -7.73 -12.47 1.74
C ARG A 41 -6.25 -12.61 2.10
N ILE A 42 -5.57 -11.50 2.43
CA ILE A 42 -4.16 -11.52 2.86
C ILE A 42 -4.02 -12.31 4.16
N LEU A 43 -4.87 -12.07 5.18
CA LEU A 43 -4.81 -12.80 6.44
C LEU A 43 -5.00 -14.30 6.25
N ASN A 44 -6.03 -14.70 5.51
CA ASN A 44 -6.37 -16.10 5.28
C ASN A 44 -5.27 -16.84 4.52
N ALA A 45 -4.78 -16.28 3.42
CA ALA A 45 -3.74 -16.90 2.60
C ALA A 45 -2.41 -17.08 3.35
N ASN A 46 -2.15 -16.24 4.34
CA ASN A 46 -0.95 -16.30 5.18
C ASN A 46 -1.17 -17.00 6.54
N GLN A 47 -2.34 -17.61 6.77
CA GLN A 47 -2.69 -18.30 8.01
C GLN A 47 -2.44 -17.42 9.26
N ILE A 48 -2.78 -16.13 9.15
CA ILE A 48 -2.62 -15.17 10.24
C ILE A 48 -3.84 -15.28 11.17
N GLU A 49 -3.72 -16.06 12.24
CA GLU A 49 -4.78 -16.30 13.22
C GLU A 49 -5.09 -15.08 14.11
N LYS A 50 -4.22 -14.09 14.10
CA LYS A 50 -4.41 -12.88 14.91
C LYS A 50 -5.58 -12.06 14.38
N ARG A 51 -6.54 -11.79 15.24
CA ARG A 51 -7.66 -10.92 14.92
C ARG A 51 -7.15 -9.54 14.50
N MET A 52 -7.48 -9.14 13.28
CA MET A 52 -7.27 -7.79 12.75
C MET A 52 -8.58 -7.28 12.17
N THR A 53 -8.74 -5.96 12.20
CA THR A 53 -9.90 -5.28 11.62
C THR A 53 -9.41 -4.24 10.61
N PHE A 54 -10.20 -4.02 9.57
CA PHE A 54 -9.88 -3.12 8.48
C PHE A 54 -10.96 -2.06 8.36
N TYR A 55 -10.57 -0.80 8.36
CA TYR A 55 -11.49 0.32 8.24
C TYR A 55 -11.07 1.28 7.13
N TYR A 56 -12.06 1.68 6.34
CA TYR A 56 -11.98 2.88 5.53
C TYR A 56 -12.36 4.08 6.39
N ILE A 57 -11.53 5.12 6.37
CA ILE A 57 -11.75 6.35 7.14
C ILE A 57 -11.96 7.51 6.17
N ASN A 58 -13.09 8.21 6.30
CA ASN A 58 -13.39 9.40 5.48
C ASN A 58 -12.54 10.60 5.91
N ASN A 59 -11.23 10.48 5.77
CA ASN A 59 -10.24 11.54 6.00
C ASN A 59 -9.46 11.78 4.71
N LYS A 60 -9.26 13.05 4.33
CA LYS A 60 -8.60 13.45 3.08
C LYS A 60 -7.07 13.28 3.10
N ASP A 61 -6.48 12.96 4.24
CA ASP A 61 -5.05 12.72 4.33
C ASP A 61 -4.64 11.51 3.48
N VAL A 62 -3.51 11.64 2.78
CA VAL A 62 -2.89 10.51 2.07
C VAL A 62 -2.15 9.68 3.11
N ASN A 63 -2.86 8.73 3.72
CA ASN A 63 -2.30 7.92 4.80
C ASN A 63 -2.99 6.55 4.89
N ALA A 64 -2.22 5.58 5.40
CA ALA A 64 -2.70 4.35 6.00
C ALA A 64 -2.01 4.20 7.35
N ALA A 65 -2.67 3.64 8.34
CA ALA A 65 -2.11 3.53 9.67
C ALA A 65 -2.59 2.28 10.40
N THR A 66 -1.69 1.68 11.14
CA THR A 66 -2.00 0.59 12.07
C THR A 66 -2.14 1.13 13.49
N ALA A 67 -3.34 1.04 14.05
CA ALA A 67 -3.55 1.25 15.48
C ALA A 67 -3.06 0.02 16.27
N MET A 68 -1.87 0.13 16.84
CA MET A 68 -1.16 -0.99 17.46
C MET A 68 -1.89 -1.63 18.64
N SER A 69 -2.67 -0.86 19.41
CA SER A 69 -3.41 -1.37 20.56
C SER A 69 -4.53 -2.33 20.16
N ASN A 70 -5.18 -2.07 19.04
CA ASN A 70 -6.41 -2.77 18.63
C ASN A 70 -6.24 -3.68 17.41
N LYS A 71 -5.03 -3.76 16.83
CA LYS A 71 -4.81 -4.48 15.56
C LYS A 71 -5.76 -4.00 14.46
N THR A 72 -6.00 -2.71 14.46
CA THR A 72 -6.89 -2.06 13.50
C THR A 72 -6.04 -1.40 12.44
N ILE A 73 -6.32 -1.72 11.20
CA ILE A 73 -5.70 -1.09 10.04
C ILE A 73 -6.71 -0.11 9.46
N CYS A 74 -6.33 1.15 9.43
CA CYS A 74 -7.13 2.25 8.93
C CYS A 74 -6.58 2.72 7.59
N LEU A 75 -7.41 2.73 6.56
CA LEU A 75 -7.11 3.27 5.25
C LEU A 75 -7.88 4.58 5.05
N TYR A 76 -7.17 5.67 4.84
CA TYR A 76 -7.77 6.98 4.73
C TYR A 76 -8.22 7.26 3.29
N LYS A 77 -9.32 8.01 3.14
CA LYS A 77 -9.90 8.37 1.83
C LYS A 77 -8.87 9.00 0.88
N GLY A 78 -7.96 9.82 1.42
CA GLY A 78 -6.95 10.51 0.61
C GLY A 78 -5.98 9.60 -0.12
N ILE A 79 -5.78 8.35 0.33
CA ILE A 79 -4.89 7.39 -0.34
C ILE A 79 -5.61 6.58 -1.45
N ILE A 80 -6.95 6.54 -1.43
CA ILE A 80 -7.73 5.75 -2.39
C ILE A 80 -7.43 6.08 -3.86
N PRO A 81 -7.27 7.37 -4.26
CA PRO A 81 -6.94 7.71 -5.65
C PRO A 81 -5.61 7.16 -6.17
N PHE A 82 -4.75 6.66 -5.29
CA PHE A 82 -3.48 6.06 -5.68
C PHE A 82 -3.60 4.59 -6.10
N PHE A 83 -4.77 3.96 -5.92
CA PHE A 83 -4.99 2.56 -6.25
C PHE A 83 -5.75 2.42 -7.56
N ASP A 84 -5.08 1.90 -8.58
CA ASP A 84 -5.71 1.52 -9.85
C ASP A 84 -6.12 0.03 -9.86
N SER A 85 -5.66 -0.74 -8.86
CA SER A 85 -5.91 -2.19 -8.77
C SER A 85 -5.99 -2.67 -7.31
N ASP A 86 -6.53 -3.88 -7.12
CA ASP A 86 -6.50 -4.58 -5.82
C ASP A 86 -5.06 -4.97 -5.42
N ASP A 87 -4.14 -5.15 -6.36
CA ASP A 87 -2.72 -5.40 -6.06
C ASP A 87 -2.07 -4.20 -5.36
N GLU A 88 -2.38 -2.98 -5.81
CA GLU A 88 -1.86 -1.76 -5.20
C GLU A 88 -2.47 -1.52 -3.82
N LEU A 89 -3.75 -1.80 -3.64
CA LEU A 89 -4.40 -1.81 -2.32
C LEU A 89 -3.79 -2.88 -1.41
N ALA A 90 -3.55 -4.08 -1.94
CA ALA A 90 -2.93 -5.19 -1.22
C ALA A 90 -1.50 -4.84 -0.79
N ALA A 91 -0.75 -4.09 -1.58
CA ALA A 91 0.59 -3.65 -1.22
C ALA A 91 0.58 -2.79 0.05
N VAL A 92 -0.30 -1.80 0.13
CA VAL A 92 -0.42 -0.94 1.32
C VAL A 92 -0.95 -1.74 2.51
N LEU A 93 -2.00 -2.55 2.34
CA LEU A 93 -2.54 -3.35 3.43
C LEU A 93 -1.54 -4.39 3.94
N SER A 94 -0.77 -5.04 3.06
CA SER A 94 0.27 -5.99 3.45
C SER A 94 1.40 -5.34 4.24
N HIS A 95 1.79 -4.12 3.87
CA HIS A 95 2.76 -3.32 4.61
C HIS A 95 2.24 -3.01 6.03
N GLU A 96 1.00 -2.55 6.17
CA GLU A 96 0.37 -2.27 7.47
C GLU A 96 0.19 -3.54 8.32
N ILE A 97 -0.20 -4.66 7.71
CA ILE A 97 -0.27 -5.96 8.38
C ILE A 97 1.11 -6.37 8.90
N ALA A 98 2.19 -6.16 8.12
CA ALA A 98 3.55 -6.46 8.57
C ALA A 98 3.94 -5.66 9.81
N HIS A 99 3.60 -4.37 9.86
CA HIS A 99 3.77 -3.54 11.06
C HIS A 99 2.95 -4.07 12.25
N ALA A 100 1.68 -4.41 12.05
CA ALA A 100 0.81 -4.97 13.07
C ALA A 100 1.36 -6.28 13.64
N LEU A 101 1.94 -7.14 12.82
CA LEU A 101 2.57 -8.38 13.25
C LEU A 101 3.85 -8.15 14.06
N ASP A 102 4.64 -7.14 13.71
CA ASP A 102 5.88 -6.83 14.42
C ASP A 102 5.63 -6.10 15.76
N ALA A 103 4.61 -5.27 15.85
CA ALA A 103 4.23 -4.56 17.08
C ALA A 103 3.88 -5.49 18.24
N HIS A 104 3.51 -6.74 17.97
CA HIS A 104 3.18 -7.74 18.99
C HIS A 104 4.39 -8.41 19.65
N LYS A 105 5.59 -8.11 19.21
CA LYS A 105 6.83 -8.74 19.74
C LYS A 105 7.36 -8.09 21.03
N GLY A 106 6.56 -7.23 21.69
CA GLY A 106 6.82 -6.71 23.03
C GLY A 106 7.14 -5.21 23.12
N LEU A 107 7.12 -4.67 24.34
CA LEU A 107 7.29 -3.24 24.64
C LEU A 107 8.65 -2.68 24.15
N TRP A 108 9.72 -3.42 24.33
CA TRP A 108 11.07 -3.02 23.89
C TRP A 108 11.16 -2.83 22.38
N ARG A 109 10.46 -3.68 21.62
CA ARG A 109 10.45 -3.57 20.16
C ARG A 109 9.67 -2.34 19.69
N ARG A 110 8.61 -1.94 20.40
CA ARG A 110 7.85 -0.71 20.11
C ARG A 110 8.70 0.55 20.32
N LEU A 111 9.54 0.58 21.36
CA LEU A 111 10.44 1.70 21.62
C LEU A 111 11.58 1.79 20.59
N THR A 112 12.11 0.64 20.15
CA THR A 112 13.17 0.61 19.13
C THR A 112 12.63 0.92 17.71
N MET A 113 11.36 0.66 17.41
CA MET A 113 10.73 1.04 16.14
C MET A 113 10.74 2.57 15.95
N ALA A 114 10.47 3.33 17.01
CA ALA A 114 10.52 4.79 16.96
C ALA A 114 11.93 5.35 16.70
N ALA A 115 12.97 4.62 17.12
CA ALA A 115 14.37 5.04 16.99
C ALA A 115 15.04 4.65 15.64
N SER A 116 14.50 3.67 14.91
CA SER A 116 15.11 3.12 13.67
C SER A 116 14.10 2.96 12.55
N SER A 117 13.35 4.02 12.25
CA SER A 117 12.22 4.00 11.31
C SER A 117 12.53 3.36 9.96
N LYS A 118 13.66 3.69 9.30
CA LYS A 118 14.03 3.15 7.98
C LYS A 118 14.19 1.63 7.95
N SER A 119 14.86 1.04 8.95
CA SER A 119 15.07 -0.41 9.00
C SER A 119 13.75 -1.17 9.18
N TYR A 120 12.81 -0.57 9.92
CA TYR A 120 11.48 -1.17 10.12
C TYR A 120 10.65 -1.09 8.86
N GLU A 121 10.71 0.02 8.12
CA GLU A 121 10.04 0.17 6.83
C GLU A 121 10.53 -0.89 5.83
N PHE A 122 11.86 -1.09 5.71
CA PHE A 122 12.41 -2.11 4.82
C PHE A 122 11.99 -3.53 5.20
N LYS A 123 11.85 -3.82 6.50
CA LYS A 123 11.33 -5.12 6.96
C LYS A 123 9.84 -5.27 6.67
N ALA A 124 9.06 -4.23 6.90
CA ALA A 124 7.65 -4.23 6.60
C ALA A 124 7.39 -4.39 5.10
N ASP A 125 8.16 -3.70 4.25
CA ASP A 125 8.08 -3.85 2.80
C ASP A 125 8.37 -5.29 2.35
N LYS A 126 9.48 -5.89 2.80
CA LYS A 126 9.83 -7.27 2.44
C LYS A 126 8.77 -8.27 2.92
N LYS A 127 8.33 -8.12 4.16
CA LYS A 127 7.25 -8.94 4.71
C LYS A 127 5.95 -8.74 3.95
N GLY A 128 5.64 -7.49 3.58
CA GLY A 128 4.49 -7.14 2.76
C GLY A 128 4.52 -7.84 1.39
N VAL A 129 5.68 -7.86 0.73
CA VAL A 129 5.88 -8.63 -0.51
C VAL A 129 5.54 -10.10 -0.33
N ASP A 130 6.04 -10.74 0.73
CA ASP A 130 5.70 -12.15 1.01
C ASP A 130 4.19 -12.35 1.22
N LEU A 131 3.57 -11.47 1.99
CA LEU A 131 2.14 -11.53 2.26
C LEU A 131 1.30 -11.37 0.98
N MET A 132 1.73 -10.49 0.07
CA MET A 132 1.09 -10.30 -1.23
C MET A 132 1.16 -11.56 -2.10
N VAL A 133 2.38 -12.09 -2.28
CA VAL A 133 2.61 -13.28 -3.13
C VAL A 133 1.79 -14.46 -2.64
N ASN A 134 1.81 -14.74 -1.33
CA ASN A 134 1.03 -15.82 -0.74
C ASN A 134 -0.48 -15.64 -0.94
N ALA A 135 -0.96 -14.40 -1.02
CA ALA A 135 -2.36 -14.08 -1.28
C ALA A 135 -2.71 -14.00 -2.77
N GLY A 136 -1.76 -14.29 -3.66
CA GLY A 136 -1.94 -14.25 -5.11
C GLY A 136 -2.07 -12.82 -5.68
N TYR A 137 -1.43 -11.84 -5.03
CA TYR A 137 -1.29 -10.48 -5.53
C TYR A 137 0.10 -10.26 -6.15
N ASN A 138 0.16 -9.40 -7.16
CA ASN A 138 1.42 -9.08 -7.84
C ASN A 138 2.29 -8.13 -6.96
N PRO A 139 3.47 -8.56 -6.48
CA PRO A 139 4.30 -7.77 -5.58
C PRO A 139 4.95 -6.54 -6.25
N VAL A 140 4.98 -6.47 -7.59
CA VAL A 140 5.48 -5.29 -8.32
C VAL A 140 4.59 -4.07 -8.05
N ALA A 141 3.32 -4.28 -7.72
CA ALA A 141 2.40 -3.22 -7.31
C ALA A 141 2.92 -2.41 -6.12
N MET A 142 3.70 -3.00 -5.22
CA MET A 142 4.32 -2.27 -4.11
C MET A 142 5.31 -1.20 -4.61
N ILE A 143 6.10 -1.50 -5.65
CA ILE A 143 6.97 -0.49 -6.29
C ILE A 143 6.13 0.62 -6.90
N VAL A 144 5.06 0.26 -7.59
CA VAL A 144 4.17 1.21 -8.28
C VAL A 144 3.51 2.16 -7.28
N VAL A 145 2.83 1.63 -6.27
CA VAL A 145 2.09 2.46 -5.31
C VAL A 145 3.02 3.32 -4.46
N LEU A 146 4.16 2.80 -4.04
CA LEU A 146 5.18 3.60 -3.34
C LEU A 146 5.69 4.75 -4.23
N ASN A 147 5.91 4.51 -5.52
CA ASN A 147 6.37 5.55 -6.44
C ASN A 147 5.27 6.59 -6.73
N LYS A 148 3.99 6.20 -6.79
CA LYS A 148 2.86 7.13 -6.87
C LYS A 148 2.83 8.06 -5.66
N ILE A 149 2.87 7.49 -4.46
CA ILE A 149 2.83 8.27 -3.21
C ILE A 149 4.03 9.21 -3.09
N LEU A 150 5.22 8.78 -3.56
CA LEU A 150 6.43 9.61 -3.60
C LEU A 150 6.29 10.83 -4.54
N GLY A 151 5.66 10.65 -5.70
CA GLY A 151 5.51 11.70 -6.71
C GLY A 151 4.55 12.82 -6.31
N GLU A 152 3.55 12.52 -5.48
CA GLU A 152 2.49 13.44 -5.06
C GLU A 152 2.81 14.20 -3.77
N GLN A 153 3.77 13.73 -2.99
CA GLN A 153 4.13 14.41 -1.75
C GLN A 153 5.16 15.50 -2.01
N ASN A 154 4.75 16.76 -1.83
CA ASN A 154 5.68 17.86 -1.61
C ASN A 154 6.52 17.53 -0.37
N TRP A 155 7.78 17.17 -0.58
CA TRP A 155 8.75 16.67 0.40
C TRP A 155 8.88 17.52 1.68
N PHE A 156 8.45 18.77 1.62
CA PHE A 156 8.68 19.76 2.66
C PHE A 156 7.51 20.01 3.60
N GLU A 157 6.31 19.47 3.31
CA GLU A 157 5.11 19.96 3.98
C GLU A 157 4.39 18.99 4.92
N ARG A 158 4.71 17.68 4.95
CA ARG A 158 4.03 16.75 5.88
C ARG A 158 4.98 15.69 6.47
N PRO A 159 5.06 15.58 7.81
CA PRO A 159 5.66 14.41 8.44
C PRO A 159 4.77 13.20 8.14
N THR A 160 5.24 12.32 7.26
CA THR A 160 4.60 11.03 7.03
C THR A 160 4.92 10.09 8.20
N SER A 161 3.94 9.31 8.65
CA SER A 161 4.16 8.24 9.62
C SER A 161 5.19 7.21 9.12
N HIS A 162 5.38 7.14 7.81
CA HIS A 162 6.29 6.23 7.11
C HIS A 162 7.26 7.02 6.24
N PRO A 163 8.56 7.13 6.62
CA PRO A 163 9.55 7.77 5.76
C PRO A 163 9.64 7.04 4.42
N ILE A 164 9.38 7.79 3.35
CA ILE A 164 9.41 7.27 1.98
C ILE A 164 10.72 7.76 1.37
N GLY A 165 11.52 6.87 0.80
CA GLY A 165 12.74 7.20 0.09
C GLY A 165 12.96 6.26 -1.09
N SER A 166 13.70 6.73 -2.10
CA SER A 166 14.10 5.91 -3.26
C SER A 166 14.75 4.57 -2.85
N GLN A 167 15.36 4.52 -1.66
CA GLN A 167 15.91 3.30 -1.09
C GLN A 167 14.87 2.22 -0.83
N ARG A 168 13.61 2.58 -0.46
CA ARG A 168 12.53 1.58 -0.29
C ARG A 168 12.23 0.89 -1.62
N LEU A 169 12.08 1.66 -2.70
CA LEU A 169 11.83 1.12 -4.03
C LEU A 169 12.90 0.11 -4.45
N ILE A 170 14.19 0.45 -4.25
CA ILE A 170 15.30 -0.45 -4.56
C ILE A 170 15.31 -1.68 -3.64
N THR A 171 15.00 -1.52 -2.37
CA THR A 171 14.93 -2.64 -1.42
C THR A 171 13.82 -3.62 -1.78
N VAL A 172 12.65 -3.12 -2.17
CA VAL A 172 11.54 -3.96 -2.66
C VAL A 172 11.94 -4.67 -3.95
N TYR A 173 12.52 -3.95 -4.91
CA TYR A 173 13.01 -4.54 -6.17
C TYR A 173 14.05 -5.63 -5.92
N ASP A 174 15.05 -5.38 -5.08
CA ASP A 174 16.11 -6.33 -4.71
C ASP A 174 15.50 -7.61 -4.10
N TYR A 175 14.51 -7.44 -3.23
CA TYR A 175 13.82 -8.56 -2.59
C TYR A 175 13.00 -9.39 -3.59
N ILE A 176 12.24 -8.74 -4.47
CA ILE A 176 11.50 -9.43 -5.52
C ILE A 176 12.48 -10.13 -6.47
N TYR A 177 13.57 -9.45 -6.88
CA TYR A 177 14.58 -10.03 -7.77
C TYR A 177 15.21 -11.29 -7.19
N SER A 178 15.46 -11.34 -5.88
CA SER A 178 16.09 -12.48 -5.23
C SER A 178 15.15 -13.64 -4.94
N LYS A 179 13.86 -13.35 -4.67
CA LYS A 179 12.94 -14.37 -4.14
C LYS A 179 11.80 -14.72 -5.09
N TYR A 180 11.37 -13.78 -5.91
CA TYR A 180 10.22 -13.88 -6.80
C TYR A 180 10.53 -13.29 -8.19
N PRO A 181 11.66 -13.70 -8.84
CA PRO A 181 12.13 -13.09 -10.08
C PRO A 181 11.13 -13.20 -11.25
N GLU A 182 10.25 -14.19 -11.22
CA GLU A 182 9.21 -14.42 -12.23
C GLU A 182 8.31 -13.21 -12.41
N TYR A 183 7.98 -12.50 -11.33
CA TYR A 183 7.15 -11.28 -11.41
C TYR A 183 7.84 -10.10 -12.10
N LEU A 184 9.17 -10.12 -12.24
CA LEU A 184 9.92 -9.09 -12.97
C LEU A 184 10.10 -9.43 -14.45
N VAL A 185 9.98 -10.70 -14.82
CA VAL A 185 10.14 -11.18 -16.21
C VAL A 185 8.83 -11.02 -16.97
N ASP A 186 7.73 -11.58 -16.44
CA ASP A 186 6.39 -11.43 -17.01
C ASP A 186 5.60 -10.43 -16.13
N ASN A 187 5.81 -9.16 -16.45
CA ASN A 187 5.35 -8.07 -15.61
C ASN A 187 4.18 -7.31 -16.23
N GLU A 188 2.98 -7.48 -15.69
CA GLU A 188 1.77 -6.74 -16.09
C GLU A 188 1.92 -5.22 -15.92
N TYR A 189 2.77 -4.75 -15.01
CA TYR A 189 3.08 -3.33 -14.81
C TYR A 189 4.09 -2.76 -15.80
N LYS A 190 4.56 -3.54 -16.79
CA LYS A 190 5.59 -3.09 -17.77
C LYS A 190 5.25 -1.77 -18.47
N ASN A 191 3.98 -1.50 -18.70
CA ASN A 191 3.48 -0.27 -19.33
C ASN A 191 2.97 0.79 -18.33
N ASN A 192 3.03 0.52 -17.02
CA ASN A 192 2.62 1.48 -16.01
C ASN A 192 3.63 2.62 -15.91
N LEU A 193 3.17 3.88 -15.95
CA LEU A 193 4.04 5.06 -15.97
C LEU A 193 4.94 5.17 -14.73
N TYR A 194 4.43 4.83 -13.55
CA TYR A 194 5.21 4.87 -12.31
C TYR A 194 6.26 3.76 -12.26
N TYR A 195 5.94 2.58 -12.79
CA TYR A 195 6.93 1.52 -12.92
C TYR A 195 8.02 1.89 -13.93
N GLN A 196 7.65 2.48 -15.08
CA GLN A 196 8.61 2.98 -16.07
C GLN A 196 9.49 4.10 -15.50
N ASN A 197 8.92 5.03 -14.74
CA ASN A 197 9.67 6.06 -14.02
C ASN A 197 10.69 5.43 -13.05
N PHE A 198 10.28 4.46 -12.25
CA PHE A 198 11.18 3.69 -11.40
C PHE A 198 12.32 3.04 -12.21
N LEU A 199 12.01 2.40 -13.33
CA LEU A 199 13.03 1.76 -14.19
C LEU A 199 14.03 2.77 -14.76
N LEU A 200 13.59 3.95 -15.15
CA LEU A 200 14.45 5.01 -15.68
C LEU A 200 15.36 5.59 -14.60
N THR A 201 14.79 5.95 -13.46
CA THR A 201 15.49 6.68 -12.40
C THR A 201 16.44 5.82 -11.57
N THR A 202 16.25 4.48 -11.55
CA THR A 202 17.04 3.55 -10.72
C THR A 202 17.92 2.58 -11.52
N LYS A 203 18.28 2.93 -12.76
CA LYS A 203 19.05 2.06 -13.68
C LYS A 203 20.36 1.57 -13.08
N LYS A 204 21.10 2.47 -12.42
CA LYS A 204 22.42 2.17 -11.82
C LYS A 204 22.27 1.25 -10.61
N GLU A 205 21.36 1.55 -9.72
CA GLU A 205 21.09 0.79 -8.50
C GLU A 205 20.62 -0.62 -8.82
N ARG A 206 19.72 -0.76 -9.79
CA ARG A 206 19.26 -2.07 -10.28
C ARG A 206 20.34 -2.89 -10.96
N ALA A 207 21.31 -2.24 -11.63
CA ALA A 207 22.47 -2.93 -12.17
C ALA A 207 23.34 -3.52 -11.05
N LEU A 208 23.56 -2.76 -9.96
CA LEU A 208 24.29 -3.25 -8.78
C LEU A 208 23.56 -4.40 -8.09
N VAL A 209 22.23 -4.35 -8.02
CA VAL A 209 21.41 -5.47 -7.52
C VAL A 209 21.71 -6.74 -8.34
N ARG A 210 21.57 -6.68 -9.65
CA ARG A 210 21.83 -7.83 -10.53
C ARG A 210 23.25 -8.36 -10.39
N GLN A 211 24.26 -7.47 -10.32
CA GLN A 211 25.66 -7.87 -10.15
C GLN A 211 25.88 -8.60 -8.81
N ARG A 212 25.28 -8.15 -7.72
CA ARG A 212 25.38 -8.83 -6.42
C ARG A 212 24.84 -10.26 -6.50
N HIS A 213 23.66 -10.43 -7.08
CA HIS A 213 23.03 -11.74 -7.18
C HIS A 213 23.75 -12.67 -8.17
N SER A 214 24.35 -12.17 -9.26
CA SER A 214 25.14 -12.99 -10.17
C SER A 214 26.42 -13.51 -9.54
N ASN A 215 27.03 -12.75 -8.62
CA ASN A 215 28.25 -13.14 -7.91
C ASN A 215 27.99 -14.14 -6.76
N THR A 216 26.74 -14.27 -6.32
CA THR A 216 26.36 -15.19 -5.22
C THR A 216 25.94 -16.57 -5.73
N VAL A 217 25.74 -16.77 -7.05
CA VAL A 217 25.47 -18.08 -7.62
C VAL A 217 26.80 -18.84 -7.67
N PRO A 218 26.98 -19.97 -6.94
CA PRO A 218 28.18 -20.77 -7.05
C PRO A 218 28.33 -21.25 -8.49
N VAL A 219 29.49 -21.03 -9.10
CA VAL A 219 29.83 -21.66 -10.36
C VAL A 219 29.79 -23.16 -10.11
N SER A 220 28.70 -23.83 -10.49
CA SER A 220 28.66 -25.29 -10.47
C SER A 220 29.73 -25.77 -11.44
N ASN A 221 30.79 -26.34 -10.89
CA ASN A 221 31.85 -26.98 -11.67
C ASN A 221 31.24 -27.92 -12.70
N LYS A 222 31.31 -27.52 -13.95
CA LYS A 222 31.15 -28.46 -15.06
C LYS A 222 32.30 -29.47 -14.94
N LYS A 223 31.95 -30.66 -14.48
CA LYS A 223 32.74 -31.86 -14.75
C LYS A 223 32.11 -32.59 -15.94
#